data_e6a88ffac6bf991c662fe734da1d931c
#
_entry.id   e6a88ffac6bf991c662fe734da1d931c
#
_cell.length_a   1.000
_cell.length_b   1.000
_cell.length_c   1.000
_cell.angle_alpha   90.00
_cell.angle_beta   90.00
_cell.angle_gamma   90.00
#
_symmetry.space_group_name_H-M   'P 1'
#
loop_
_entity.id
_entity.type
_entity.pdbx_description
1 polymer ?
#
loop_
_entity_poly.entity_id
_entity_poly.type
_entity_poly.pdbx_seq_one_letter_code
_entity_poly.pdbx_strand_id
1 'polypeptide(L)'
;MGSEMCIRDSNNIETVLNLLSNCSIETTPNVYAKYGSFTDLVSTKNNIYVTYLPDEDMNKVIDTAKKLKLEGYSVIPHLPARTITNHEELKKYVQALAEDCGCSKILVIGGGGSQKGNITSSIEILETDLLSKYNFKEVGVACHPEGNPDVKKYDLDNAIIQKNQFSRKADFKMYLATQFFFEAKSLKEWELHLNKLNNNLDIHAGIPGPATLKTLISYATSCGIGNSIRFLSKQALNITKLATIRSPDKLIYDLASYQIENPDTKLKKIHFYAFGGIKKTSEWLKTVNKPDLSYNGLKFE
;
A
#
# COMPACT_ATOMS: atom_id res chain seq x y z
N MET A 1 27.29 9.01 -26.38
CA MET A 1 27.12 8.22 -25.16
C MET A 1 26.85 9.07 -23.90
N GLY A 2 27.54 10.20 -23.64
CA GLY A 2 27.30 10.98 -22.41
C GLY A 2 25.95 11.71 -22.34
N SER A 3 25.41 12.20 -23.43
CA SER A 3 24.14 12.94 -23.45
C SER A 3 22.90 12.06 -23.27
N GLU A 4 22.87 10.88 -23.82
CA GLU A 4 21.72 9.94 -23.68
C GLU A 4 21.64 9.37 -22.24
N MET A 5 22.77 9.15 -21.60
CA MET A 5 22.84 8.69 -20.20
C MET A 5 22.34 9.79 -19.24
N CYS A 6 22.74 11.07 -19.44
CA CYS A 6 22.26 12.18 -18.64
C CYS A 6 20.76 12.45 -18.83
N ILE A 7 20.21 12.29 -20.03
CA ILE A 7 18.76 12.48 -20.31
C ILE A 7 17.97 11.33 -19.68
N ARG A 8 18.46 10.09 -19.75
CA ARG A 8 17.82 8.92 -19.13
C ARG A 8 17.79 9.05 -17.60
N ASP A 9 18.86 9.55 -17.01
CA ASP A 9 18.95 9.78 -15.56
C ASP A 9 18.00 10.91 -15.11
N SER A 10 17.88 12.01 -15.87
CA SER A 10 16.96 13.10 -15.55
C SER A 10 15.50 12.66 -15.64
N ASN A 11 15.13 11.91 -16.67
CA ASN A 11 13.77 11.35 -16.81
C ASN A 11 13.42 10.36 -15.70
N ASN A 12 14.40 9.55 -15.25
CA ASN A 12 14.20 8.65 -14.13
C ASN A 12 13.95 9.41 -12.83
N ILE A 13 14.69 10.49 -12.55
CA ILE A 13 14.49 11.31 -11.35
C ILE A 13 13.10 11.96 -11.35
N GLU A 14 12.68 12.56 -12.46
CA GLU A 14 11.35 13.14 -12.58
C GLU A 14 10.25 12.08 -12.35
N THR A 15 10.40 10.90 -12.93
CA THR A 15 9.45 9.79 -12.74
C THR A 15 9.44 9.29 -11.29
N VAL A 16 10.60 9.20 -10.64
CA VAL A 16 10.69 8.90 -9.19
C VAL A 16 9.92 9.92 -8.38
N LEU A 17 10.14 11.21 -8.61
CA LEU A 17 9.43 12.29 -7.91
C LEU A 17 7.91 12.22 -8.15
N ASN A 18 7.49 11.93 -9.38
CA ASN A 18 6.08 11.75 -9.74
C ASN A 18 5.45 10.55 -9.02
N LEU A 19 6.13 9.41 -8.96
CA LEU A 19 5.67 8.22 -8.21
C LEU A 19 5.57 8.47 -6.70
N LEU A 20 6.48 9.28 -6.16
CA LEU A 20 6.49 9.63 -4.73
C LEU A 20 5.55 10.80 -4.42
N SER A 21 5.15 11.58 -5.42
CA SER A 21 4.18 12.65 -5.23
C SER A 21 2.83 12.06 -4.78
N ASN A 22 2.31 12.54 -3.65
CA ASN A 22 1.06 12.01 -3.08
C ASN A 22 1.10 10.50 -2.75
N CYS A 23 2.28 9.94 -2.47
CA CYS A 23 2.39 8.57 -1.97
C CYS A 23 1.60 8.41 -0.67
N SER A 24 1.32 7.18 -0.31
CA SER A 24 0.62 6.88 0.94
C SER A 24 1.55 6.16 1.93
N ILE A 25 1.26 6.34 3.21
CA ILE A 25 2.00 5.70 4.30
C ILE A 25 1.01 5.00 5.21
N GLU A 26 1.33 3.77 5.59
CA GLU A 26 0.51 2.99 6.51
C GLU A 26 0.85 3.27 7.97
N THR A 27 -0.17 3.35 8.82
CA THR A 27 -0.04 3.44 10.27
C THR A 27 -1.06 2.55 10.96
N THR A 28 -0.84 2.30 12.24
CA THR A 28 -1.81 1.64 13.13
C THR A 28 -2.34 2.62 14.18
N PRO A 29 -3.50 2.38 14.79
CA PRO A 29 -3.99 3.17 15.93
C PRO A 29 -2.95 3.30 17.06
N ASN A 30 -2.24 2.22 17.36
CA ASN A 30 -1.21 2.22 18.42
C ASN A 30 0.00 3.09 18.05
N VAL A 31 0.42 3.08 16.77
CA VAL A 31 1.51 3.95 16.29
C VAL A 31 1.09 5.41 16.37
N TYR A 32 -0.14 5.74 15.93
CA TYR A 32 -0.65 7.10 16.05
C TYR A 32 -0.72 7.56 17.52
N ALA A 33 -1.25 6.73 18.41
CA ALA A 33 -1.36 7.04 19.84
C ALA A 33 0.01 7.31 20.50
N LYS A 34 1.07 6.61 20.03
CA LYS A 34 2.44 6.83 20.52
C LYS A 34 2.97 8.23 20.20
N TYR A 35 2.62 8.79 19.05
CA TYR A 35 3.10 10.12 18.63
C TYR A 35 2.11 11.24 18.99
N GLY A 36 0.83 10.92 19.16
CA GLY A 36 -0.25 11.87 19.46
C GLY A 36 -0.65 12.76 18.28
N SER A 37 0.26 13.05 17.35
CA SER A 37 0.04 13.79 16.10
C SER A 37 1.10 13.43 15.05
N PHE A 38 0.74 13.60 13.77
CA PHE A 38 1.65 13.39 12.64
C PHE A 38 2.05 14.68 11.92
N THR A 39 1.53 15.84 12.31
CA THR A 39 1.74 17.13 11.62
C THR A 39 3.21 17.50 11.44
N ASP A 40 4.07 17.21 12.41
CA ASP A 40 5.51 17.46 12.34
C ASP A 40 6.29 16.31 11.68
N LEU A 41 5.68 15.16 11.56
CA LEU A 41 6.32 13.96 11.03
C LEU A 41 6.11 13.81 9.54
N VAL A 42 4.84 13.84 9.09
CA VAL A 42 4.43 13.48 7.74
C VAL A 42 3.84 14.70 7.04
N SER A 43 4.15 14.88 5.76
CA SER A 43 3.51 15.92 4.96
C SER A 43 2.03 15.63 4.76
N THR A 44 1.16 16.63 4.88
CA THR A 44 -0.29 16.50 4.60
C THR A 44 -0.60 16.20 3.13
N LYS A 45 0.39 16.31 2.23
CA LYS A 45 0.28 15.84 0.84
C LYS A 45 0.23 14.32 0.74
N ASN A 46 0.73 13.59 1.75
CA ASN A 46 0.68 12.14 1.78
C ASN A 46 -0.69 11.65 2.26
N ASN A 47 -1.18 10.57 1.64
CA ASN A 47 -2.35 9.88 2.16
C ASN A 47 -1.94 8.97 3.33
N ILE A 48 -2.77 8.86 4.35
CA ILE A 48 -2.50 7.96 5.49
C ILE A 48 -3.48 6.79 5.48
N TYR A 49 -2.95 5.58 5.37
CA TYR A 49 -3.74 4.37 5.59
C TYR A 49 -3.77 4.05 7.08
N VAL A 50 -4.94 3.74 7.61
CA VAL A 50 -5.11 3.29 9.00
C VAL A 50 -5.48 1.83 8.98
N THR A 51 -4.54 0.97 9.43
CA THR A 51 -4.76 -0.48 9.46
C THR A 51 -5.83 -0.85 10.48
N TYR A 52 -6.63 -1.83 10.11
CA TYR A 52 -7.51 -2.54 11.01
C TYR A 52 -6.96 -3.96 11.17
N LEU A 53 -6.16 -4.16 12.21
CA LEU A 53 -5.54 -5.46 12.50
C LEU A 53 -6.55 -6.46 13.07
N PRO A 54 -6.30 -7.79 12.95
CA PRO A 54 -7.08 -8.78 13.70
C PRO A 54 -7.11 -8.42 15.19
N ASP A 55 -8.28 -8.56 15.81
CA ASP A 55 -8.52 -8.25 17.24
C ASP A 55 -8.33 -6.78 17.67
N GLU A 56 -8.10 -5.86 16.72
CA GLU A 56 -8.13 -4.43 17.01
C GLU A 56 -9.59 -3.98 17.28
N ASP A 57 -9.73 -2.97 18.14
CA ASP A 57 -11.03 -2.33 18.37
C ASP A 57 -11.36 -1.38 17.21
N MET A 58 -12.53 -1.59 16.61
CA MET A 58 -13.06 -0.77 15.52
C MET A 58 -13.09 0.73 15.91
N ASN A 59 -13.43 1.05 17.15
CA ASN A 59 -13.50 2.44 17.60
C ASN A 59 -12.14 3.12 17.62
N LYS A 60 -11.04 2.38 17.90
CA LYS A 60 -9.69 2.94 17.80
C LYS A 60 -9.31 3.31 16.36
N VAL A 61 -9.75 2.53 15.38
CA VAL A 61 -9.54 2.84 13.96
C VAL A 61 -10.32 4.09 13.57
N ILE A 62 -11.60 4.19 13.97
CA ILE A 62 -12.47 5.37 13.74
C ILE A 62 -11.85 6.61 14.39
N ASP A 63 -11.48 6.54 15.67
CA ASP A 63 -10.88 7.67 16.40
C ASP A 63 -9.58 8.15 15.78
N THR A 64 -8.74 7.20 15.33
CA THR A 64 -7.48 7.52 14.66
C THR A 64 -7.75 8.19 13.31
N ALA A 65 -8.68 7.67 12.53
CA ALA A 65 -9.08 8.25 11.26
C ALA A 65 -9.61 9.68 11.44
N LYS A 66 -10.47 9.89 12.43
CA LYS A 66 -11.04 11.20 12.76
C LYS A 66 -9.94 12.22 13.14
N LYS A 67 -9.01 11.84 14.02
CA LYS A 67 -7.90 12.70 14.43
C LYS A 67 -7.00 13.07 13.26
N LEU A 68 -6.61 12.10 12.43
CA LEU A 68 -5.82 12.36 11.22
C LEU A 68 -6.54 13.26 10.22
N LYS A 69 -7.86 13.12 10.08
CA LYS A 69 -8.67 14.04 9.25
C LYS A 69 -8.64 15.47 9.78
N LEU A 70 -8.74 15.66 11.11
CA LEU A 70 -8.64 16.97 11.76
C LEU A 70 -7.25 17.59 11.58
N GLU A 71 -6.20 16.77 11.48
CA GLU A 71 -4.83 17.22 11.14
C GLU A 71 -4.66 17.56 9.64
N GLY A 72 -5.70 17.41 8.82
CA GLY A 72 -5.69 17.77 7.39
C GLY A 72 -5.25 16.66 6.44
N TYR A 73 -5.09 15.42 6.91
CA TYR A 73 -4.71 14.30 6.04
C TYR A 73 -5.88 13.78 5.20
N SER A 74 -5.55 13.25 4.02
CA SER A 74 -6.41 12.35 3.28
C SER A 74 -6.25 10.95 3.88
N VAL A 75 -7.28 10.45 4.57
CA VAL A 75 -7.23 9.19 5.32
C VAL A 75 -7.93 8.08 4.56
N ILE A 76 -7.31 6.89 4.58
CA ILE A 76 -7.78 5.68 3.92
C ILE A 76 -7.83 4.55 4.96
N PRO A 77 -8.91 4.42 5.73
CA PRO A 77 -9.07 3.34 6.69
C PRO A 77 -9.18 1.98 6.01
N HIS A 78 -8.69 0.92 6.66
CA HIS A 78 -8.91 -0.45 6.22
C HIS A 78 -10.31 -0.93 6.62
N LEU A 79 -10.92 -1.72 5.75
CA LEU A 79 -12.17 -2.44 5.99
C LEU A 79 -11.94 -3.93 5.70
N PRO A 80 -11.57 -4.72 6.72
CA PRO A 80 -11.31 -6.15 6.58
C PRO A 80 -12.60 -6.97 6.69
N ALA A 81 -12.99 -7.67 5.63
CA ALA A 81 -14.21 -8.46 5.55
C ALA A 81 -14.34 -9.49 6.70
N ARG A 82 -13.27 -10.25 6.94
CA ARG A 82 -13.29 -11.33 7.94
C ARG A 82 -13.35 -10.86 9.39
N THR A 83 -13.07 -9.58 9.66
CA THR A 83 -13.13 -9.00 11.00
C THR A 83 -14.55 -8.54 11.35
N ILE A 84 -15.36 -8.24 10.35
CA ILE A 84 -16.74 -7.79 10.51
C ILE A 84 -17.63 -8.96 10.87
N THR A 85 -18.41 -8.82 11.94
CA THR A 85 -19.26 -9.90 12.46
C THR A 85 -20.58 -10.05 11.70
N ASN A 86 -21.15 -8.93 11.22
CA ASN A 86 -22.43 -8.91 10.51
C ASN A 86 -22.63 -7.62 9.70
N HIS A 87 -23.70 -7.55 8.92
CA HIS A 87 -24.02 -6.38 8.08
C HIS A 87 -24.32 -5.11 8.88
N GLU A 88 -24.87 -5.22 10.09
CA GLU A 88 -25.12 -4.04 10.94
C GLU A 88 -23.82 -3.41 11.44
N GLU A 89 -22.85 -4.23 11.82
CA GLU A 89 -21.51 -3.75 12.18
C GLU A 89 -20.82 -3.14 10.97
N LEU A 90 -20.89 -3.78 9.79
CA LEU A 90 -20.37 -3.23 8.55
C LEU A 90 -20.93 -1.84 8.26
N LYS A 91 -22.27 -1.72 8.32
CA LYS A 91 -22.96 -0.44 8.09
C LYS A 91 -22.52 0.62 9.09
N LYS A 92 -22.47 0.30 10.39
CA LYS A 92 -22.01 1.23 11.45
C LYS A 92 -20.58 1.72 11.20
N TYR A 93 -19.69 0.82 10.82
CA TYR A 93 -18.30 1.16 10.54
C TYR A 93 -18.17 2.09 9.32
N VAL A 94 -18.79 1.71 8.20
CA VAL A 94 -18.77 2.51 6.97
C VAL A 94 -19.40 3.88 7.18
N GLN A 95 -20.53 3.95 7.90
CA GLN A 95 -21.21 5.20 8.25
C GLN A 95 -20.30 6.10 9.10
N ALA A 96 -19.73 5.59 10.18
CA ALA A 96 -18.85 6.36 11.06
C ALA A 96 -17.63 6.91 10.31
N LEU A 97 -17.00 6.11 9.43
CA LEU A 97 -15.89 6.58 8.62
C LEU A 97 -16.29 7.71 7.66
N ALA A 98 -17.47 7.62 7.05
CA ALA A 98 -17.94 8.62 6.10
C ALA A 98 -18.45 9.89 6.81
N GLU A 99 -19.37 9.73 7.76
CA GLU A 99 -20.11 10.85 8.36
C GLU A 99 -19.35 11.48 9.54
N ASP A 100 -18.81 10.66 10.47
CA ASP A 100 -18.15 11.20 11.67
C ASP A 100 -16.69 11.58 11.42
N CYS A 101 -15.99 10.84 10.52
CA CYS A 101 -14.59 11.11 10.17
C CYS A 101 -14.44 11.93 8.89
N GLY A 102 -15.42 12.00 8.01
CA GLY A 102 -15.34 12.66 6.70
C GLY A 102 -14.36 11.96 5.74
N CYS A 103 -14.23 10.63 5.84
CA CYS A 103 -13.42 9.84 4.93
C CYS A 103 -14.17 9.62 3.61
N SER A 104 -13.55 9.97 2.49
CA SER A 104 -14.06 9.69 1.13
C SER A 104 -13.30 8.58 0.43
N LYS A 105 -12.34 7.97 1.11
CA LYS A 105 -11.49 6.88 0.61
C LYS A 105 -11.44 5.75 1.63
N ILE A 106 -11.33 4.52 1.13
CA ILE A 106 -11.27 3.32 1.96
C ILE A 106 -10.47 2.22 1.25
N LEU A 107 -9.83 1.34 2.02
CA LEU A 107 -9.21 0.12 1.49
C LEU A 107 -9.99 -1.10 1.96
N VAL A 108 -10.64 -1.79 1.03
CA VAL A 108 -11.39 -3.04 1.30
C VAL A 108 -10.48 -4.24 1.11
N ILE A 109 -10.32 -5.03 2.16
CA ILE A 109 -9.45 -6.22 2.18
C ILE A 109 -10.20 -7.44 2.68
N GLY A 110 -9.69 -8.64 2.37
CA GLY A 110 -10.21 -9.87 2.98
C GLY A 110 -9.99 -9.91 4.49
N GLY A 111 -8.84 -9.38 4.92
CA GLY A 111 -8.41 -9.42 6.31
C GLY A 111 -7.67 -10.72 6.67
N GLY A 112 -6.78 -10.62 7.67
CA GLY A 112 -6.07 -11.75 8.26
C GLY A 112 -6.81 -12.31 9.48
N GLY A 113 -6.27 -13.38 10.05
CA GLY A 113 -6.82 -14.02 11.25
C GLY A 113 -8.07 -14.87 11.00
N SER A 114 -8.72 -15.26 12.10
CA SER A 114 -9.96 -16.06 12.04
C SER A 114 -11.15 -15.20 11.59
N GLN A 115 -12.03 -15.82 10.81
CA GLN A 115 -13.26 -15.17 10.39
C GLN A 115 -14.22 -15.02 11.59
N LYS A 116 -14.72 -13.78 11.80
CA LYS A 116 -15.61 -13.46 12.93
C LYS A 116 -17.09 -13.49 12.57
N GLY A 117 -17.43 -13.33 11.29
CA GLY A 117 -18.81 -13.27 10.82
C GLY A 117 -19.04 -13.99 9.51
N ASN A 118 -20.08 -13.58 8.78
CA ASN A 118 -20.49 -14.24 7.53
C ASN A 118 -19.89 -13.59 6.29
N ILE A 119 -19.24 -12.44 6.40
CA ILE A 119 -18.61 -11.73 5.29
C ILE A 119 -17.20 -12.28 5.13
N THR A 120 -16.91 -12.95 4.02
CA THR A 120 -15.68 -13.73 3.82
C THR A 120 -14.67 -13.05 2.90
N SER A 121 -15.14 -12.14 2.04
CA SER A 121 -14.34 -11.56 0.98
C SER A 121 -14.62 -10.07 0.76
N SER A 122 -13.63 -9.41 0.15
CA SER A 122 -13.77 -7.99 -0.22
C SER A 122 -14.87 -7.74 -1.25
N ILE A 123 -15.17 -8.72 -2.12
CA ILE A 123 -16.22 -8.57 -3.13
C ILE A 123 -17.61 -8.51 -2.50
N GLU A 124 -17.86 -9.28 -1.45
CA GLU A 124 -19.12 -9.23 -0.72
C GLU A 124 -19.37 -7.85 -0.11
N ILE A 125 -18.33 -7.19 0.41
CA ILE A 125 -18.43 -5.81 0.90
C ILE A 125 -18.76 -4.84 -0.25
N LEU A 126 -18.08 -4.96 -1.38
CA LEU A 126 -18.32 -4.11 -2.55
C LEU A 126 -19.77 -4.22 -3.04
N GLU A 127 -20.35 -5.41 -2.98
CA GLU A 127 -21.71 -5.69 -3.44
C GLU A 127 -22.81 -5.20 -2.49
N THR A 128 -22.48 -4.68 -1.30
CA THR A 128 -23.48 -4.19 -0.32
C THR A 128 -24.05 -2.80 -0.62
N ASP A 129 -23.64 -2.12 -1.66
CA ASP A 129 -23.98 -0.72 -1.99
C ASP A 129 -23.65 0.32 -0.89
N LEU A 130 -23.13 -0.10 0.26
CA LEU A 130 -22.86 0.81 1.38
C LEU A 130 -21.81 1.87 1.02
N LEU A 131 -20.79 1.52 0.24
CA LEU A 131 -19.75 2.46 -0.15
C LEU A 131 -20.29 3.56 -1.06
N SER A 132 -21.17 3.24 -2.00
CA SER A 132 -21.90 4.19 -2.83
C SER A 132 -22.86 5.04 -1.99
N LYS A 133 -23.67 4.39 -1.14
CA LYS A 133 -24.63 5.05 -0.27
C LYS A 133 -24.00 6.12 0.65
N TYR A 134 -22.80 5.83 1.18
CA TYR A 134 -22.05 6.76 2.02
C TYR A 134 -21.04 7.60 1.24
N ASN A 135 -21.16 7.63 -0.10
CA ASN A 135 -20.47 8.56 -1.01
C ASN A 135 -18.94 8.47 -0.97
N PHE A 136 -18.38 7.27 -0.79
CA PHE A 136 -16.96 7.05 -0.99
C PHE A 136 -16.60 7.35 -2.45
N LYS A 137 -15.44 7.98 -2.67
CA LYS A 137 -14.97 8.41 -4.00
C LYS A 137 -13.86 7.54 -4.55
N GLU A 138 -13.02 7.01 -3.67
CA GLU A 138 -11.92 6.11 -4.04
C GLU A 138 -11.94 4.89 -3.14
N VAL A 139 -11.95 3.70 -3.76
CA VAL A 139 -11.95 2.42 -3.06
C VAL A 139 -10.77 1.58 -3.52
N GLY A 140 -9.80 1.40 -2.62
CA GLY A 140 -8.72 0.45 -2.82
C GLY A 140 -9.18 -0.97 -2.53
N VAL A 141 -8.63 -1.94 -3.25
CA VAL A 141 -8.82 -3.36 -2.97
C VAL A 141 -7.47 -4.07 -2.93
N ALA A 142 -7.28 -4.95 -1.95
CA ALA A 142 -6.01 -5.65 -1.77
C ALA A 142 -5.71 -6.63 -2.91
N CYS A 143 -4.42 -6.77 -3.24
CA CYS A 143 -3.91 -7.75 -4.19
C CYS A 143 -2.48 -8.20 -3.83
N HIS A 144 -2.02 -9.28 -4.43
CA HIS A 144 -0.84 -10.01 -3.97
C HIS A 144 0.08 -10.37 -5.16
N PRO A 145 1.07 -9.52 -5.50
CA PRO A 145 1.98 -9.78 -6.62
C PRO A 145 2.77 -11.09 -6.48
N GLU A 146 3.12 -11.48 -5.27
CA GLU A 146 3.85 -12.71 -4.98
C GLU A 146 2.95 -13.87 -4.52
N GLY A 147 1.62 -13.71 -4.65
CA GLY A 147 0.64 -14.67 -4.13
C GLY A 147 0.32 -14.44 -2.66
N ASN A 148 -0.54 -15.30 -2.12
CA ASN A 148 -0.93 -15.33 -0.72
C ASN A 148 -0.88 -16.79 -0.25
N PRO A 149 -0.21 -17.12 0.88
CA PRO A 149 -0.06 -18.51 1.34
C PRO A 149 -1.40 -19.18 1.66
N ASP A 150 -2.41 -18.40 2.07
CA ASP A 150 -3.70 -18.91 2.51
C ASP A 150 -4.74 -18.97 1.39
N VAL A 151 -4.38 -18.51 0.16
CA VAL A 151 -5.32 -18.39 -0.97
C VAL A 151 -4.71 -19.00 -2.22
N LYS A 152 -5.44 -19.91 -2.88
CA LYS A 152 -4.97 -20.51 -4.13
C LYS A 152 -4.85 -19.45 -5.23
N LYS A 153 -3.88 -19.64 -6.13
CA LYS A 153 -3.69 -18.74 -7.27
C LYS A 153 -4.96 -18.53 -8.09
N TYR A 154 -5.71 -19.59 -8.35
CA TYR A 154 -6.98 -19.52 -9.08
C TYR A 154 -7.99 -18.56 -8.41
N ASP A 155 -8.08 -18.61 -7.08
CA ASP A 155 -9.01 -17.75 -6.33
C ASP A 155 -8.52 -16.28 -6.32
N LEU A 156 -7.20 -16.06 -6.30
CA LEU A 156 -6.63 -14.71 -6.47
C LEU A 156 -6.93 -14.14 -7.85
N ASP A 157 -6.78 -14.94 -8.91
CA ASP A 157 -7.09 -14.53 -10.29
C ASP A 157 -8.59 -14.22 -10.44
N ASN A 158 -9.46 -15.07 -9.92
CA ASN A 158 -10.91 -14.85 -9.91
C ASN A 158 -11.29 -13.57 -9.15
N ALA A 159 -10.65 -13.30 -8.00
CA ALA A 159 -10.89 -12.07 -7.25
C ALA A 159 -10.51 -10.82 -8.07
N ILE A 160 -9.43 -10.86 -8.84
CA ILE A 160 -9.05 -9.76 -9.75
C ILE A 160 -10.10 -9.57 -10.85
N ILE A 161 -10.56 -10.67 -11.46
CA ILE A 161 -11.59 -10.61 -12.52
C ILE A 161 -12.88 -9.99 -11.96
N GLN A 162 -13.36 -10.45 -10.80
CA GLN A 162 -14.56 -9.93 -10.15
C GLN A 162 -14.44 -8.44 -9.79
N LYS A 163 -13.29 -8.01 -9.25
CA LYS A 163 -13.03 -6.60 -8.94
C LYS A 163 -13.05 -5.73 -10.19
N ASN A 164 -12.46 -6.20 -11.31
CA ASN A 164 -12.53 -5.50 -12.59
C ASN A 164 -13.96 -5.45 -13.17
N GLN A 165 -14.73 -6.52 -13.03
CA GLN A 165 -16.14 -6.53 -13.44
C GLN A 165 -16.97 -5.55 -12.59
N PHE A 166 -16.76 -5.56 -11.28
CA PHE A 166 -17.45 -4.66 -10.35
C PHE A 166 -17.11 -3.19 -10.63
N SER A 167 -15.85 -2.86 -10.89
CA SER A 167 -15.39 -1.49 -11.13
C SER A 167 -16.05 -0.81 -12.33
N ARG A 168 -16.54 -1.59 -13.32
CA ARG A 168 -17.23 -1.05 -14.51
C ARG A 168 -18.62 -0.50 -14.18
N LYS A 169 -19.23 -0.91 -13.08
CA LYS A 169 -20.56 -0.48 -12.63
C LYS A 169 -20.52 0.38 -11.37
N ALA A 170 -19.34 0.49 -10.72
CA ALA A 170 -19.17 1.29 -9.51
C ALA A 170 -19.24 2.79 -9.85
N ASP A 171 -19.82 3.58 -8.97
CA ASP A 171 -19.90 5.05 -9.04
C ASP A 171 -18.71 5.74 -8.34
N PHE A 172 -17.72 4.96 -7.92
CA PHE A 172 -16.46 5.41 -7.33
C PHE A 172 -15.25 4.83 -8.09
N LYS A 173 -14.12 5.54 -8.00
CA LYS A 173 -12.87 5.06 -8.60
C LYS A 173 -12.32 3.89 -7.79
N MET A 174 -11.97 2.79 -8.47
CA MET A 174 -11.30 1.64 -7.85
C MET A 174 -9.83 1.55 -8.26
N TYR A 175 -9.00 0.98 -7.37
CA TYR A 175 -7.60 0.68 -7.63
C TYR A 175 -7.14 -0.55 -6.85
N LEU A 176 -6.05 -1.16 -7.32
CA LEU A 176 -5.38 -2.28 -6.66
C LEU A 176 -4.29 -1.75 -5.71
N ALA A 177 -4.38 -2.05 -4.42
CA ALA A 177 -3.30 -1.83 -3.46
C ALA A 177 -2.55 -3.14 -3.23
N THR A 178 -1.26 -3.19 -3.57
CA THR A 178 -0.52 -4.45 -3.49
C THR A 178 -0.02 -4.72 -2.08
N GLN A 179 0.08 -6.02 -1.73
CA GLN A 179 0.99 -6.45 -0.68
C GLN A 179 2.41 -5.99 -1.02
N PHE A 180 3.24 -5.76 0.00
CA PHE A 180 4.60 -5.30 -0.22
C PHE A 180 5.47 -6.36 -0.90
N PHE A 181 6.44 -5.87 -1.65
CA PHE A 181 7.49 -6.67 -2.31
C PHE A 181 8.83 -5.90 -2.26
N PHE A 182 9.94 -6.58 -2.57
CA PHE A 182 11.29 -6.01 -2.43
C PHE A 182 12.03 -5.87 -3.76
N GLU A 183 11.50 -6.41 -4.84
CA GLU A 183 12.07 -6.35 -6.18
C GLU A 183 11.01 -5.91 -7.20
N ALA A 184 11.34 -4.96 -8.06
CA ALA A 184 10.46 -4.51 -9.14
C ALA A 184 10.03 -5.66 -10.08
N LYS A 185 10.84 -6.72 -10.15
CA LYS A 185 10.55 -7.93 -10.92
C LYS A 185 9.20 -8.55 -10.52
N SER A 186 8.91 -8.61 -9.21
CA SER A 186 7.64 -9.17 -8.72
C SER A 186 6.44 -8.43 -9.29
N LEU A 187 6.47 -7.09 -9.31
CA LEU A 187 5.41 -6.28 -9.89
C LEU A 187 5.33 -6.45 -11.42
N LYS A 188 6.47 -6.41 -12.11
CA LYS A 188 6.54 -6.55 -13.57
C LYS A 188 5.91 -7.85 -14.06
N GLU A 189 6.31 -8.98 -13.48
CA GLU A 189 5.79 -10.30 -13.83
C GLU A 189 4.29 -10.42 -13.50
N TRP A 190 3.88 -9.86 -12.37
CA TRP A 190 2.48 -9.86 -11.95
C TRP A 190 1.62 -8.97 -12.85
N GLU A 191 2.06 -7.78 -13.25
CA GLU A 191 1.30 -6.91 -14.17
C GLU A 191 1.15 -7.55 -15.55
N LEU A 192 2.17 -8.24 -16.06
CA LEU A 192 2.04 -9.04 -17.27
C LEU A 192 0.98 -10.15 -17.16
N HIS A 193 0.85 -10.74 -15.97
CA HIS A 193 -0.22 -11.70 -15.69
C HIS A 193 -1.58 -11.01 -15.61
N LEU A 194 -1.67 -9.86 -14.95
CA LEU A 194 -2.90 -9.06 -14.88
C LEU A 194 -3.42 -8.64 -16.25
N ASN A 195 -2.53 -8.33 -17.20
CA ASN A 195 -2.91 -7.99 -18.58
C ASN A 195 -3.64 -9.17 -19.26
N LYS A 196 -3.26 -10.41 -18.96
CA LYS A 196 -3.96 -11.61 -19.43
C LYS A 196 -5.35 -11.78 -18.80
N LEU A 197 -5.57 -11.20 -17.62
CA LEU A 197 -6.86 -11.14 -16.93
C LEU A 197 -7.67 -9.91 -17.29
N ASN A 198 -7.24 -9.10 -18.28
CA ASN A 198 -7.86 -7.86 -18.71
C ASN A 198 -8.04 -6.83 -17.58
N ASN A 199 -7.03 -6.67 -16.74
CA ASN A 199 -7.06 -5.68 -15.67
C ASN A 199 -7.02 -4.24 -16.22
N ASN A 200 -7.95 -3.41 -15.76
CA ASN A 200 -8.01 -1.98 -16.07
C ASN A 200 -7.81 -1.08 -14.84
N LEU A 201 -7.67 -1.66 -13.66
CA LEU A 201 -7.51 -0.91 -12.42
C LEU A 201 -6.08 -0.40 -12.29
N ASP A 202 -5.95 0.85 -11.83
CA ASP A 202 -4.66 1.42 -11.43
C ASP A 202 -4.01 0.60 -10.32
N ILE A 203 -2.69 0.58 -10.27
CA ILE A 203 -1.91 -0.14 -9.26
C ILE A 203 -1.22 0.86 -8.34
N HIS A 204 -1.46 0.75 -7.05
CA HIS A 204 -0.68 1.39 -5.99
C HIS A 204 0.29 0.34 -5.42
N ALA A 205 1.57 0.49 -5.75
CA ALA A 205 2.59 -0.48 -5.39
C ALA A 205 2.99 -0.38 -3.92
N GLY A 206 2.76 -1.44 -3.18
CA GLY A 206 3.16 -1.58 -1.79
C GLY A 206 4.65 -1.87 -1.67
N ILE A 207 5.39 -1.04 -0.97
CA ILE A 207 6.82 -1.23 -0.73
C ILE A 207 7.17 -0.97 0.74
N PRO A 208 8.21 -1.61 1.29
CA PRO A 208 8.65 -1.32 2.63
C PRO A 208 9.32 0.05 2.70
N GLY A 209 9.00 0.85 3.72
CA GLY A 209 9.82 1.99 4.13
C GLY A 209 11.16 1.54 4.71
N PRO A 210 12.09 2.49 5.00
CA PRO A 210 13.39 2.16 5.55
C PRO A 210 13.28 1.37 6.86
N ALA A 211 13.90 0.18 6.90
CA ALA A 211 13.88 -0.69 8.06
C ALA A 211 15.14 -1.57 8.13
N THR A 212 15.42 -2.17 9.28
CA THR A 212 16.53 -3.13 9.38
C THR A 212 16.23 -4.39 8.58
N LEU A 213 17.26 -5.03 8.03
CA LEU A 213 17.10 -6.27 7.29
C LEU A 213 16.38 -7.34 8.14
N LYS A 214 16.68 -7.42 9.45
CA LYS A 214 15.98 -8.31 10.40
C LYS A 214 14.47 -8.04 10.41
N THR A 215 14.07 -6.77 10.50
CA THR A 215 12.66 -6.36 10.51
C THR A 215 11.97 -6.75 9.20
N LEU A 216 12.62 -6.49 8.05
CA LEU A 216 12.07 -6.81 6.74
C LEU A 216 11.85 -8.32 6.56
N ILE A 217 12.83 -9.15 6.97
CA ILE A 217 12.70 -10.62 6.97
C ILE A 217 11.53 -11.07 7.84
N SER A 218 11.41 -10.51 9.05
CA SER A 218 10.32 -10.86 9.98
C SER A 218 8.95 -10.60 9.34
N TYR A 219 8.74 -9.43 8.75
CA TYR A 219 7.46 -9.11 8.08
C TYR A 219 7.21 -9.99 6.85
N ALA A 220 8.24 -10.22 6.01
CA ALA A 220 8.11 -11.09 4.85
C ALA A 220 7.71 -12.52 5.26
N THR A 221 8.30 -13.03 6.35
CA THR A 221 7.97 -14.35 6.91
C THR A 221 6.54 -14.39 7.46
N SER A 222 6.14 -13.38 8.23
CA SER A 222 4.77 -13.31 8.79
C SER A 222 3.69 -13.22 7.72
N CYS A 223 3.99 -12.58 6.59
CA CYS A 223 3.07 -12.46 5.45
C CYS A 223 3.22 -13.61 4.42
N GLY A 224 4.13 -14.56 4.64
CA GLY A 224 4.32 -15.71 3.74
C GLY A 224 4.80 -15.36 2.34
N ILE A 225 5.52 -14.24 2.15
CA ILE A 225 5.96 -13.73 0.86
C ILE A 225 7.27 -14.44 0.44
N GLY A 226 7.16 -15.60 -0.20
CA GLY A 226 8.27 -16.53 -0.41
C GLY A 226 9.41 -16.01 -1.31
N ASN A 227 9.12 -15.23 -2.35
CA ASN A 227 10.14 -14.63 -3.21
C ASN A 227 10.91 -13.55 -2.45
N SER A 228 10.20 -12.70 -1.74
CA SER A 228 10.77 -11.67 -0.87
C SER A 228 11.64 -12.27 0.23
N ILE A 229 11.19 -13.35 0.89
CA ILE A 229 12.01 -14.06 1.89
C ILE A 229 13.32 -14.56 1.28
N ARG A 230 13.26 -15.19 0.11
CA ARG A 230 14.46 -15.70 -0.60
C ARG A 230 15.42 -14.57 -0.97
N PHE A 231 14.90 -13.45 -1.46
CA PHE A 231 15.68 -12.26 -1.79
C PHE A 231 16.41 -11.69 -0.57
N LEU A 232 15.68 -11.44 0.52
CA LEU A 232 16.24 -10.89 1.74
C LEU A 232 17.23 -11.83 2.42
N SER A 233 16.95 -13.14 2.42
CA SER A 233 17.82 -14.14 3.03
C SER A 233 19.18 -14.22 2.35
N LYS A 234 19.25 -14.02 1.03
CA LYS A 234 20.53 -13.93 0.30
C LYS A 234 21.38 -12.74 0.75
N GLN A 235 20.74 -11.65 1.19
CA GLN A 235 21.44 -10.47 1.71
C GLN A 235 21.89 -10.64 3.17
N ALA A 236 21.29 -11.59 3.90
CA ALA A 236 21.50 -11.82 5.34
C ALA A 236 22.65 -12.78 5.66
N LEU A 237 23.55 -13.08 4.70
CA LEU A 237 24.64 -14.04 4.84
C LEU A 237 25.62 -13.76 6.00
N ASN A 238 25.60 -12.54 6.58
CA ASN A 238 26.36 -12.15 7.77
C ASN A 238 25.43 -11.54 8.83
N ILE A 239 25.57 -11.97 10.07
CA ILE A 239 24.80 -11.50 11.24
C ILE A 239 24.90 -9.96 11.41
N THR A 240 26.06 -9.37 11.11
CA THR A 240 26.29 -7.94 11.14
C THR A 240 25.38 -7.15 10.16
N LYS A 241 25.00 -7.76 9.04
CA LYS A 241 24.10 -7.15 8.05
C LYS A 241 22.64 -7.08 8.51
N LEU A 242 22.23 -7.91 9.47
CA LEU A 242 20.84 -7.92 9.97
C LEU A 242 20.42 -6.61 10.64
N ALA A 243 21.37 -5.88 11.24
CA ALA A 243 21.12 -4.57 11.85
C ALA A 243 21.17 -3.40 10.86
N THR A 244 21.64 -3.63 9.62
CA THR A 244 21.76 -2.58 8.61
C THR A 244 20.37 -2.12 8.16
N ILE A 245 20.16 -0.81 8.14
CA ILE A 245 18.93 -0.21 7.59
C ILE A 245 19.00 -0.31 6.06
N ARG A 246 17.95 -0.83 5.46
CA ARG A 246 17.73 -0.84 4.02
C ARG A 246 16.66 0.18 3.68
N SER A 247 16.92 1.00 2.69
CA SER A 247 15.98 1.96 2.13
C SER A 247 15.49 1.47 0.76
N PRO A 248 14.32 1.92 0.30
CA PRO A 248 13.71 1.44 -0.95
C PRO A 248 14.25 2.14 -2.21
N ASP A 249 15.38 2.86 -2.15
CA ASP A 249 15.89 3.69 -3.24
C ASP A 249 15.98 2.94 -4.57
N LYS A 250 16.67 1.79 -4.57
CA LYS A 250 16.82 0.99 -5.77
C LYS A 250 15.48 0.47 -6.29
N LEU A 251 14.60 0.00 -5.42
CA LEU A 251 13.29 -0.52 -5.80
C LEU A 251 12.46 0.56 -6.50
N ILE A 252 12.44 1.77 -5.96
CA ILE A 252 11.69 2.89 -6.53
C ILE A 252 12.29 3.31 -7.88
N TYR A 253 13.61 3.37 -7.99
CA TYR A 253 14.28 3.65 -9.25
C TYR A 253 13.95 2.58 -10.31
N ASP A 254 13.98 1.31 -9.96
CA ASP A 254 13.63 0.20 -10.88
C ASP A 254 12.15 0.26 -11.30
N LEU A 255 11.24 0.73 -10.42
CA LEU A 255 9.83 0.94 -10.73
C LEU A 255 9.63 2.16 -11.64
N ALA A 256 10.36 3.25 -11.42
CA ALA A 256 10.34 4.43 -12.29
C ALA A 256 10.86 4.09 -13.70
N SER A 257 11.99 3.35 -13.77
CA SER A 257 12.52 2.86 -15.06
C SER A 257 11.49 1.98 -15.79
N TYR A 258 10.81 1.11 -15.05
CA TYR A 258 9.74 0.28 -15.61
C TYR A 258 8.59 1.13 -16.17
N GLN A 259 8.19 2.19 -15.48
CA GLN A 259 7.13 3.09 -15.93
C GLN A 259 7.51 3.84 -17.21
N ILE A 260 8.77 4.24 -17.34
CA ILE A 260 9.31 4.89 -18.55
C ILE A 260 9.32 3.90 -19.72
N GLU A 261 9.78 2.68 -19.49
CA GLU A 261 9.86 1.63 -20.52
C GLU A 261 8.48 1.10 -20.94
N ASN A 262 7.45 1.27 -20.09
CA ASN A 262 6.09 0.78 -20.29
C ASN A 262 5.05 1.89 -20.00
N PRO A 263 4.83 2.83 -20.94
CA PRO A 263 3.92 3.97 -20.74
C PRO A 263 2.47 3.57 -20.41
N ASP A 264 2.04 2.39 -20.86
CA ASP A 264 0.69 1.86 -20.63
C ASP A 264 0.55 1.14 -19.26
N THR A 265 1.61 1.08 -18.46
CA THR A 265 1.57 0.45 -17.12
C THR A 265 0.48 1.05 -16.25
N LYS A 266 -0.18 0.19 -15.48
CA LYS A 266 -1.17 0.60 -14.47
C LYS A 266 -0.52 1.05 -13.15
N LEU A 267 0.80 0.96 -13.00
CA LEU A 267 1.51 1.51 -11.84
C LEU A 267 1.33 3.04 -11.79
N LYS A 268 0.66 3.54 -10.75
CA LYS A 268 0.36 4.98 -10.62
C LYS A 268 0.88 5.60 -9.35
N LYS A 269 0.99 4.84 -8.24
CA LYS A 269 1.39 5.37 -6.93
C LYS A 269 2.21 4.37 -6.14
N ILE A 270 2.94 4.90 -5.18
CA ILE A 270 3.65 4.11 -4.14
C ILE A 270 2.86 4.17 -2.84
N HIS A 271 2.75 3.02 -2.18
CA HIS A 271 2.21 2.86 -0.83
C HIS A 271 3.30 2.31 0.09
N PHE A 272 3.63 3.03 1.16
CA PHE A 272 4.68 2.65 2.10
C PHE A 272 4.15 1.89 3.30
N TYR A 273 4.63 0.66 3.47
CA TYR A 273 4.56 -0.08 4.73
C TYR A 273 5.67 0.41 5.66
N ALA A 274 5.34 1.18 6.68
CA ALA A 274 6.31 1.84 7.56
C ALA A 274 6.92 0.89 8.59
N PHE A 275 7.50 -0.24 8.16
CA PHE A 275 8.02 -1.29 9.03
C PHE A 275 9.15 -0.85 9.97
N GLY A 276 9.98 0.09 9.56
CA GLY A 276 11.00 0.70 10.40
C GLY A 276 10.48 1.86 11.25
N GLY A 277 9.19 2.16 11.15
CA GLY A 277 8.49 3.24 11.82
C GLY A 277 8.21 4.43 10.92
N ILE A 278 7.09 5.12 11.20
CA ILE A 278 6.60 6.25 10.39
C ILE A 278 7.61 7.40 10.33
N LYS A 279 8.31 7.67 11.42
CA LYS A 279 9.33 8.72 11.48
C LYS A 279 10.46 8.49 10.47
N LYS A 280 11.04 7.28 10.43
CA LYS A 280 12.11 6.94 9.48
C LYS A 280 11.65 7.03 8.03
N THR A 281 10.42 6.55 7.75
CA THR A 281 9.84 6.63 6.40
C THR A 281 9.65 8.08 5.98
N SER A 282 9.12 8.92 6.86
CA SER A 282 8.93 10.33 6.59
C SER A 282 10.25 11.12 6.44
N GLU A 283 11.23 10.85 7.31
CA GLU A 283 12.56 11.47 7.19
C GLU A 283 13.22 11.10 5.86
N TRP A 284 13.14 9.83 5.45
CA TRP A 284 13.63 9.40 4.16
C TRP A 284 12.88 10.11 3.00
N LEU A 285 11.56 10.19 3.04
CA LEU A 285 10.77 10.92 2.03
C LEU A 285 11.18 12.41 1.94
N LYS A 286 11.48 13.05 3.07
CA LYS A 286 11.98 14.43 3.09
C LYS A 286 13.35 14.56 2.40
N THR A 287 14.19 13.52 2.42
CA THR A 287 15.49 13.55 1.71
C THR A 287 15.35 13.35 0.21
N VAL A 288 14.41 12.52 -0.22
CA VAL A 288 14.19 12.20 -1.65
C VAL A 288 13.41 13.29 -2.37
N ASN A 289 12.50 13.98 -1.68
CA ASN A 289 11.65 15.03 -2.27
C ASN A 289 12.33 16.42 -2.33
N LYS A 290 13.66 16.51 -2.23
CA LYS A 290 14.37 17.79 -2.36
C LYS A 290 14.49 18.19 -3.84
N PRO A 291 14.38 19.50 -4.17
CA PRO A 291 14.53 19.99 -5.54
C PRO A 291 15.88 19.67 -6.19
N ASP A 292 16.91 19.49 -5.35
CA ASP A 292 18.29 19.21 -5.78
C ASP A 292 18.63 17.71 -5.75
N LEU A 293 17.62 16.84 -5.89
CA LEU A 293 17.86 15.40 -5.95
C LEU A 293 18.73 15.10 -7.16
N SER A 294 20.00 14.79 -6.91
CA SER A 294 20.91 14.26 -7.92
C SER A 294 20.91 12.74 -7.85
N TYR A 295 21.35 12.09 -8.93
CA TYR A 295 21.59 10.64 -8.96
C TYR A 295 22.37 10.12 -7.75
N ASN A 296 23.29 10.94 -7.20
CA ASN A 296 24.05 10.66 -5.99
C ASN A 296 23.26 10.75 -4.68
N GLY A 297 22.03 11.28 -4.69
CA GLY A 297 21.15 11.39 -3.52
C GLY A 297 20.37 10.10 -3.22
N LEU A 298 20.19 9.25 -4.23
CA LEU A 298 19.63 7.91 -4.08
C LEU A 298 20.80 6.93 -3.90
N LYS A 299 20.83 6.21 -2.78
CA LYS A 299 21.89 5.22 -2.51
C LYS A 299 21.51 3.90 -3.16
N PHE A 300 22.18 3.55 -4.25
CA PHE A 300 22.00 2.30 -5.02
C PHE A 300 22.92 1.16 -4.55
N GLU A 301 23.16 1.01 -3.26
CA GLU A 301 23.97 -0.11 -2.73
C GLU A 301 23.15 -1.40 -2.54
#